data_33588749538bd064dceccb729ec9f739
#
_entry.id   33588749538bd064dceccb729ec9f739
#
_cell.length_a   1.000
_cell.length_b   1.000
_cell.length_c   1.000
_cell.angle_alpha   90.00
_cell.angle_beta   90.00
_cell.angle_gamma   90.00
#
_symmetry.space_group_name_H-M   'P 1'
#
loop_
_entity.id
_entity.type
_entity.pdbx_description
1 polymer ?
#
loop_
_entity_poly.entity_id
_entity_poly.type
_entity_poly.pdbx_seq_one_letter_code
_entity_poly.pdbx_strand_id
1 'polypeptide(L)'
;MTTVADLLEERLRSLGVARTYGAALGGLDHVPVDDPDLAVLLADADGRIGHWDGSGRLGAALLDGPILHLSSSPGGVAPLQRVTSAQELVDALAEPIGIATPATMALHLDVDLDQRVDGAVTPSAPPHREPVLTLDPAMASLRIVVLAGPGVVRSNSVDGLTQFARTGGYGIVNSWGAKGVERWDSPFHFGTAGLQSRDLALAGLPEADVIIATGLDPDETPFEQLGHWVVQEVLPGQLGALAHGWSTNRTLPERPPLYATIAEVVTPMYESDAVPLTAPRAALHLSGALPDRGVVVADPGAAGFWIARTLPTSFPGSVCVPATFTPGFAAAAALVCRLEGRPCLAVSDQVGGIDGIDDTSAAVLELAEGLDRPVALQLWGPEGNLASSTAHVELLAEVLEPSAVRIDEVPVVVDDLDAIEAAAGELVAWRQP
;
A
#
# COMPACT_ATOMS: atom_id res chain seq x y z
N MET A 1 12.48 -16.47 33.29
CA MET A 1 13.34 -15.25 33.46
C MET A 1 13.37 -14.60 32.10
N THR A 2 12.92 -13.39 32.01
CA THR A 2 12.79 -12.65 30.76
C THR A 2 14.13 -12.04 30.35
N THR A 3 14.55 -12.19 29.13
CA THR A 3 15.72 -11.49 28.56
C THR A 3 15.29 -10.25 27.80
N VAL A 4 16.25 -9.42 27.37
CA VAL A 4 15.96 -8.29 26.45
C VAL A 4 15.42 -8.79 25.13
N ALA A 5 15.92 -9.93 24.61
CA ALA A 5 15.37 -10.56 23.40
C ALA A 5 13.91 -10.97 23.57
N ASP A 6 13.53 -11.56 24.72
CA ASP A 6 12.14 -11.93 25.00
C ASP A 6 11.23 -10.68 25.03
N LEU A 7 11.71 -9.58 25.61
CA LEU A 7 10.95 -8.31 25.62
C LEU A 7 10.80 -7.73 24.22
N LEU A 8 11.87 -7.76 23.42
CA LEU A 8 11.84 -7.29 22.05
C LEU A 8 10.85 -8.11 21.23
N GLU A 9 10.91 -9.44 21.32
CA GLU A 9 9.98 -10.33 20.65
C GLU A 9 8.53 -10.03 21.03
N GLU A 10 8.23 -9.88 22.34
CA GLU A 10 6.89 -9.55 22.81
C GLU A 10 6.40 -8.22 22.23
N ARG A 11 7.27 -7.20 22.19
CA ARG A 11 6.94 -5.89 21.62
C ARG A 11 6.69 -5.94 20.12
N LEU A 12 7.55 -6.62 19.38
CA LEU A 12 7.39 -6.80 17.94
C LEU A 12 6.07 -7.53 17.61
N ARG A 13 5.74 -8.59 18.36
CA ARG A 13 4.43 -9.27 18.23
C ARG A 13 3.26 -8.34 18.51
N SER A 14 3.37 -7.48 19.54
CA SER A 14 2.32 -6.50 19.86
C SER A 14 2.12 -5.43 18.77
N LEU A 15 3.17 -5.16 17.99
CA LEU A 15 3.15 -4.28 16.81
C LEU A 15 2.74 -5.00 15.51
N GLY A 16 2.31 -6.27 15.61
CA GLY A 16 1.87 -7.06 14.47
C GLY A 16 2.99 -7.67 13.63
N VAL A 17 4.25 -7.62 14.08
CA VAL A 17 5.36 -8.28 13.38
C VAL A 17 5.19 -9.80 13.45
N ALA A 18 5.05 -10.43 12.28
CA ALA A 18 4.90 -11.88 12.18
C ALA A 18 6.25 -12.59 12.05
N ARG A 19 7.20 -11.95 11.37
CA ARG A 19 8.54 -12.50 11.09
C ARG A 19 9.59 -11.41 11.01
N THR A 20 10.86 -11.82 11.03
CA THR A 20 12.01 -10.97 10.73
C THR A 20 12.69 -11.42 9.45
N TYR A 21 13.28 -10.46 8.74
CA TYR A 21 14.15 -10.69 7.60
C TYR A 21 15.60 -10.40 8.01
N GLY A 22 16.54 -11.24 7.55
CA GLY A 22 17.95 -11.16 7.95
C GLY A 22 18.28 -12.10 9.10
N ALA A 23 18.61 -11.58 10.28
CA ALA A 23 18.93 -12.39 11.45
C ALA A 23 17.66 -12.89 12.18
N ALA A 24 17.78 -14.04 12.82
CA ALA A 24 16.70 -14.58 13.65
C ALA A 24 16.56 -13.81 14.98
N LEU A 25 15.35 -13.67 15.46
CA LEU A 25 15.05 -13.08 16.76
C LEU A 25 14.06 -13.95 17.55
N GLY A 26 14.54 -14.56 18.62
CA GLY A 26 13.70 -15.33 19.56
C GLY A 26 12.87 -16.41 18.87
N GLY A 27 11.57 -16.42 19.16
CA GLY A 27 10.58 -17.34 18.59
C GLY A 27 9.77 -16.76 17.43
N LEU A 28 10.16 -15.60 16.86
CA LEU A 28 9.57 -15.09 15.63
C LEU A 28 10.00 -15.98 14.44
N ASP A 29 9.09 -16.17 13.50
CA ASP A 29 9.49 -16.72 12.20
C ASP A 29 10.56 -15.84 11.58
N HIS A 30 11.47 -16.43 10.82
CA HIS A 30 12.46 -15.61 10.14
C HIS A 30 12.76 -16.13 8.74
N VAL A 31 13.14 -15.19 7.88
CA VAL A 31 13.65 -15.45 6.52
C VAL A 31 15.12 -15.03 6.50
N PRO A 32 16.05 -15.99 6.35
CA PRO A 32 17.47 -15.67 6.32
C PRO A 32 17.80 -14.90 5.04
N VAL A 33 18.36 -13.71 5.20
CA VAL A 33 18.77 -12.82 4.11
C VAL A 33 20.09 -12.18 4.50
N ASP A 34 21.13 -12.43 3.74
CA ASP A 34 22.48 -11.90 4.02
C ASP A 34 22.65 -10.46 3.52
N ASP A 35 21.91 -10.08 2.46
CA ASP A 35 21.91 -8.73 1.92
C ASP A 35 21.01 -7.80 2.75
N PRO A 36 21.57 -6.76 3.40
CA PRO A 36 20.79 -5.86 4.24
C PRO A 36 19.75 -5.05 3.46
N ASP A 37 20.02 -4.66 2.22
CA ASP A 37 19.09 -3.88 1.40
C ASP A 37 17.90 -4.76 0.99
N LEU A 38 18.17 -6.02 0.67
CA LEU A 38 17.12 -7.00 0.38
C LEU A 38 16.27 -7.32 1.62
N ALA A 39 16.89 -7.44 2.80
CA ALA A 39 16.17 -7.66 4.05
C ALA A 39 15.23 -6.48 4.39
N VAL A 40 15.70 -5.24 4.18
CA VAL A 40 14.89 -4.01 4.34
C VAL A 40 13.75 -3.99 3.34
N LEU A 41 13.99 -4.28 2.06
CA LEU A 41 12.95 -4.32 1.03
C LEU A 41 11.84 -5.33 1.35
N LEU A 42 12.21 -6.51 1.83
CA LEU A 42 11.24 -7.53 2.24
C LEU A 42 10.44 -7.11 3.47
N ALA A 43 11.07 -6.45 4.44
CA ALA A 43 10.39 -5.89 5.60
C ALA A 43 9.41 -4.78 5.18
N ASP A 44 9.82 -3.89 4.29
CA ASP A 44 8.97 -2.84 3.74
C ASP A 44 7.76 -3.42 2.99
N ALA A 45 7.98 -4.45 2.18
CA ALA A 45 6.90 -5.16 1.48
C ALA A 45 5.95 -5.86 2.47
N ASP A 46 6.48 -6.52 3.51
CA ASP A 46 5.68 -7.18 4.55
C ASP A 46 4.83 -6.18 5.32
N GLY A 47 5.40 -5.06 5.74
CA GLY A 47 4.65 -3.99 6.39
C GLY A 47 3.55 -3.40 5.49
N ARG A 48 3.78 -3.29 4.20
CA ARG A 48 2.79 -2.76 3.25
C ARG A 48 1.69 -3.76 2.91
N ILE A 49 2.05 -5.03 2.68
CA ILE A 49 1.13 -6.10 2.26
C ILE A 49 0.33 -6.66 3.44
N GLY A 50 0.90 -6.71 4.62
CA GLY A 50 0.31 -7.34 5.80
C GLY A 50 -0.97 -6.69 6.32
N HIS A 51 -1.37 -5.53 5.81
CA HIS A 51 -2.57 -4.78 6.28
C HIS A 51 -3.88 -5.21 5.64
N TRP A 52 -3.89 -6.18 4.75
CA TRP A 52 -5.08 -6.56 3.99
C TRP A 52 -6.26 -7.05 4.86
N ASP A 53 -6.01 -7.57 6.05
CA ASP A 53 -7.01 -8.00 7.02
C ASP A 53 -7.34 -6.94 8.08
N GLY A 54 -6.75 -5.74 7.95
CA GLY A 54 -6.94 -4.65 8.89
C GLY A 54 -6.22 -4.82 10.23
N SER A 55 -5.30 -5.78 10.34
CA SER A 55 -4.61 -6.10 11.60
C SER A 55 -3.55 -5.07 12.01
N GLY A 56 -3.21 -4.12 11.15
CA GLY A 56 -2.13 -3.14 11.38
C GLY A 56 -0.81 -3.85 11.68
N ARG A 57 0.07 -3.98 10.71
CA ARG A 57 1.27 -4.80 10.81
C ARG A 57 2.50 -4.02 10.41
N LEU A 58 3.61 -4.29 11.09
CA LEU A 58 4.92 -3.81 10.68
C LEU A 58 5.74 -4.96 10.10
N GLY A 59 6.48 -4.67 9.05
CA GLY A 59 7.58 -5.50 8.61
C GLY A 59 8.83 -5.20 9.42
N ALA A 60 9.65 -6.21 9.68
CA ALA A 60 10.86 -6.08 10.48
C ALA A 60 12.06 -6.73 9.82
N ALA A 61 13.19 -6.02 9.70
CA ALA A 61 14.48 -6.58 9.34
C ALA A 61 15.45 -6.43 10.52
N LEU A 62 16.18 -7.49 10.84
CA LEU A 62 17.27 -7.46 11.81
C LEU A 62 18.58 -7.66 11.04
N LEU A 63 19.35 -6.57 10.92
CA LEU A 63 20.56 -6.52 10.13
C LEU A 63 21.81 -6.78 11.00
N ASP A 64 22.90 -7.13 10.36
CA ASP A 64 24.20 -7.23 11.01
C ASP A 64 24.60 -5.90 11.65
N GLY A 65 25.16 -5.96 12.87
CA GLY A 65 25.55 -4.77 13.63
C GLY A 65 24.49 -4.23 14.59
N PRO A 66 23.69 -5.02 15.17
CA PRO A 66 22.29 -5.22 15.53
C PRO A 66 21.40 -4.00 15.25
N ILE A 67 21.11 -3.77 13.99
CA ILE A 67 20.18 -2.73 13.55
C ILE A 67 18.81 -3.38 13.29
N LEU A 68 17.80 -2.93 14.02
CA LEU A 68 16.41 -3.29 13.80
C LEU A 68 15.74 -2.22 12.93
N HIS A 69 15.32 -2.62 11.73
CA HIS A 69 14.49 -1.81 10.86
C HIS A 69 13.03 -2.24 10.99
N LEU A 70 12.12 -1.29 11.19
CA LEU A 70 10.67 -1.51 11.24
C LEU A 70 9.99 -0.57 10.25
N SER A 71 9.08 -1.10 9.45
CA SER A 71 8.39 -0.32 8.43
C SER A 71 6.93 -0.74 8.24
N SER A 72 6.07 0.23 7.94
CA SER A 72 4.71 0.01 7.46
C SER A 72 4.53 0.43 5.99
N SER A 73 5.59 0.93 5.34
CA SER A 73 5.54 1.37 3.95
C SER A 73 6.95 1.48 3.37
N PRO A 74 7.17 1.11 2.11
CA PRO A 74 8.48 1.18 1.48
C PRO A 74 9.00 2.62 1.31
N GLY A 75 10.32 2.75 1.34
CA GLY A 75 11.05 3.97 0.97
C GLY A 75 11.22 5.02 2.08
N GLY A 76 10.78 4.74 3.28
CA GLY A 76 11.00 5.64 4.42
C GLY A 76 12.46 5.61 4.90
N VAL A 77 13.12 6.76 4.97
CA VAL A 77 14.42 6.89 5.63
C VAL A 77 14.19 7.30 7.09
N ALA A 78 14.45 6.38 8.02
CA ALA A 78 14.34 6.67 9.44
C ALA A 78 15.67 7.15 10.01
N PRO A 79 15.67 8.15 10.89
CA PRO A 79 16.84 8.43 11.69
C PRO A 79 17.18 7.23 12.58
N LEU A 80 18.46 6.85 12.62
CA LEU A 80 18.93 5.77 13.45
C LEU A 80 18.90 6.19 14.92
N GLN A 81 18.05 5.57 15.72
CA GLN A 81 17.99 5.78 17.17
C GLN A 81 18.83 4.71 17.87
N ARG A 82 19.74 5.13 18.77
CA ARG A 82 20.51 4.20 19.61
C ARG A 82 19.71 3.82 20.84
N VAL A 83 19.70 2.53 21.15
CA VAL A 83 19.03 1.93 22.31
C VAL A 83 20.08 1.20 23.15
N THR A 84 20.27 1.61 24.40
CA THR A 84 21.33 1.13 25.29
C THR A 84 20.82 0.35 26.51
N SER A 85 19.49 0.27 26.66
CA SER A 85 18.86 -0.42 27.79
C SER A 85 17.49 -1.01 27.43
N ALA A 86 17.04 -1.99 28.21
CA ALA A 86 15.70 -2.56 28.07
C ALA A 86 14.59 -1.50 28.23
N GLN A 87 14.77 -0.50 29.08
CA GLN A 87 13.79 0.58 29.26
C GLN A 87 13.70 1.46 27.99
N GLU A 88 14.83 1.88 27.42
CA GLU A 88 14.85 2.65 26.18
C GLU A 88 14.22 1.86 25.00
N LEU A 89 14.45 0.53 24.95
CA LEU A 89 13.83 -0.33 23.97
C LEU A 89 12.30 -0.32 24.10
N VAL A 90 11.81 -0.51 25.31
CA VAL A 90 10.35 -0.51 25.57
C VAL A 90 9.75 0.86 25.27
N ASP A 91 10.44 1.94 25.61
CA ASP A 91 9.97 3.31 25.35
C ASP A 91 9.96 3.61 23.85
N ALA A 92 10.97 3.19 23.09
CA ALA A 92 11.03 3.36 21.65
C ALA A 92 9.92 2.59 20.90
N LEU A 93 9.48 1.46 21.44
CA LEU A 93 8.44 0.61 20.87
C LEU A 93 7.07 0.74 21.60
N ALA A 94 6.90 1.78 22.41
CA ALA A 94 5.69 1.95 23.23
C ALA A 94 4.49 2.46 22.43
N GLU A 95 4.72 3.26 21.39
CA GLU A 95 3.66 3.86 20.62
C GLU A 95 3.26 2.98 19.42
N PRO A 96 1.98 2.97 19.03
CA PRO A 96 1.54 2.29 17.81
C PRO A 96 2.12 3.03 16.58
N ILE A 97 3.14 2.41 15.98
CA ILE A 97 3.86 2.96 14.84
C ILE A 97 3.16 2.53 13.54
N GLY A 98 3.00 3.45 12.60
CA GLY A 98 2.66 3.09 11.21
C GLY A 98 1.24 2.62 10.94
N ILE A 99 0.28 2.83 11.84
CA ILE A 99 -1.12 2.41 11.62
C ILE A 99 -1.88 3.44 10.78
N ALA A 100 -2.09 4.65 11.30
CA ALA A 100 -2.85 5.69 10.59
C ALA A 100 -2.00 6.41 9.53
N THR A 101 -0.73 6.64 9.83
CA THR A 101 0.27 7.21 8.90
C THR A 101 1.41 6.23 8.71
N PRO A 102 2.05 6.17 7.52
CA PRO A 102 3.19 5.31 7.33
C PRO A 102 4.33 5.75 8.25
N ALA A 103 5.07 4.78 8.75
CA ALA A 103 6.23 5.06 9.57
C ALA A 103 7.34 4.06 9.27
N THR A 104 8.56 4.56 9.31
CA THR A 104 9.78 3.77 9.27
C THR A 104 10.63 4.13 10.48
N MET A 105 11.15 3.12 11.16
CA MET A 105 12.00 3.27 12.35
C MET A 105 13.25 2.42 12.18
N ALA A 106 14.41 2.97 12.56
CA ALA A 106 15.66 2.22 12.64
C ALA A 106 16.24 2.34 14.05
N LEU A 107 16.45 1.20 14.72
CA LEU A 107 17.03 1.15 16.05
C LEU A 107 18.38 0.45 16.00
N HIS A 108 19.42 1.10 16.49
CA HIS A 108 20.70 0.44 16.79
C HIS A 108 20.65 -0.11 18.21
N LEU A 109 20.60 -1.43 18.32
CA LEU A 109 20.46 -2.14 19.60
C LEU A 109 21.84 -2.31 20.24
N ASP A 110 22.30 -1.31 20.99
CA ASP A 110 23.55 -1.35 21.76
C ASP A 110 23.29 -1.86 23.17
N VAL A 111 22.58 -2.98 23.25
CA VAL A 111 22.18 -3.66 24.48
C VAL A 111 22.38 -5.16 24.28
N ASP A 112 22.87 -5.83 25.32
CA ASP A 112 23.00 -7.29 25.29
C ASP A 112 21.60 -7.95 25.31
N LEU A 113 21.23 -8.58 24.18
CA LEU A 113 19.95 -9.23 24.01
C LEU A 113 19.75 -10.42 24.97
N ASP A 114 20.85 -11.06 25.42
CA ASP A 114 20.82 -12.15 26.39
C ASP A 114 20.78 -11.65 27.84
N GLN A 115 20.92 -10.33 28.04
CA GLN A 115 20.83 -9.74 29.37
C GLN A 115 19.49 -10.04 30.00
N ARG A 116 19.53 -10.51 31.26
CA ARG A 116 18.32 -10.75 32.06
C ARG A 116 17.72 -9.44 32.52
N VAL A 117 16.40 -9.38 32.46
CA VAL A 117 15.62 -8.24 32.92
C VAL A 117 14.94 -8.61 34.24
N ASP A 118 15.25 -7.84 35.29
CA ASP A 118 14.64 -8.01 36.60
C ASP A 118 13.35 -7.18 36.69
N GLY A 119 12.21 -7.87 36.78
CA GLY A 119 10.91 -7.24 36.92
C GLY A 119 10.21 -6.91 35.61
N ALA A 120 9.05 -6.27 35.68
CA ALA A 120 8.28 -5.83 34.52
C ALA A 120 8.79 -4.48 34.03
N VAL A 121 9.22 -4.40 32.77
CA VAL A 121 9.56 -3.13 32.11
C VAL A 121 8.30 -2.62 31.40
N THR A 122 7.84 -1.45 31.79
CA THR A 122 6.68 -0.78 31.18
C THR A 122 7.09 0.53 30.57
N PRO A 123 6.38 1.02 29.53
CA PRO A 123 6.65 2.34 28.96
C PRO A 123 6.67 3.43 30.02
N SER A 124 7.65 4.32 29.94
CA SER A 124 7.83 5.45 30.87
C SER A 124 6.72 6.47 30.78
N ALA A 125 6.12 6.61 29.60
CA ALA A 125 4.94 7.44 29.36
C ALA A 125 3.75 6.58 28.97
N PRO A 126 2.53 6.94 29.39
CA PRO A 126 1.33 6.28 28.87
C PRO A 126 1.22 6.55 27.37
N PRO A 127 0.66 5.60 26.59
CA PRO A 127 0.45 5.82 25.16
C PRO A 127 -0.38 7.08 24.92
N HIS A 128 0.02 7.87 23.94
CA HIS A 128 -0.69 9.09 23.59
C HIS A 128 -2.14 8.75 23.23
N ARG A 129 -3.09 9.27 24.01
CA ARG A 129 -4.52 9.16 23.67
C ARG A 129 -4.89 10.40 22.86
N GLU A 130 -5.18 10.18 21.61
CA GLU A 130 -5.67 11.26 20.79
C GLU A 130 -7.05 11.74 21.27
N PRO A 131 -7.26 13.08 21.29
CA PRO A 131 -8.54 13.62 21.67
C PRO A 131 -9.64 13.12 20.72
N VAL A 132 -10.80 12.77 21.28
CA VAL A 132 -11.98 12.47 20.47
C VAL A 132 -12.36 13.73 19.70
N LEU A 133 -12.22 13.69 18.38
CA LEU A 133 -12.59 14.79 17.52
C LEU A 133 -14.12 14.92 17.50
N THR A 134 -14.60 16.12 17.72
CA THR A 134 -16.00 16.49 17.47
C THR A 134 -16.02 17.48 16.33
N LEU A 135 -16.69 17.14 15.24
CA LEU A 135 -16.90 18.09 14.15
C LEU A 135 -18.02 19.08 14.54
N ASP A 136 -17.85 20.35 14.17
CA ASP A 136 -18.89 21.35 14.38
C ASP A 136 -20.16 20.95 13.61
N PRO A 137 -21.33 20.82 14.26
CA PRO A 137 -22.59 20.51 13.58
C PRO A 137 -22.92 21.45 12.42
N ALA A 138 -22.44 22.70 12.44
CA ALA A 138 -22.60 23.65 11.34
C ALA A 138 -21.94 23.15 10.05
N MET A 139 -20.87 22.35 10.13
CA MET A 139 -20.22 21.76 8.96
C MET A 139 -21.14 20.79 8.19
N ALA A 140 -22.19 20.26 8.82
CA ALA A 140 -23.14 19.40 8.14
C ALA A 140 -23.89 20.10 6.99
N SER A 141 -23.91 21.41 6.92
CA SER A 141 -24.47 22.18 5.81
C SER A 141 -23.49 22.45 4.67
N LEU A 142 -22.20 22.21 4.88
CA LEU A 142 -21.14 22.47 3.93
C LEU A 142 -21.02 21.34 2.88
N ARG A 143 -20.47 21.68 1.74
CA ARG A 143 -20.05 20.69 0.74
C ARG A 143 -18.75 20.05 1.19
N ILE A 144 -18.83 18.79 1.63
CA ILE A 144 -17.71 18.02 2.14
C ILE A 144 -17.30 16.97 1.12
N VAL A 145 -15.98 16.84 0.87
CA VAL A 145 -15.36 15.73 0.16
C VAL A 145 -14.43 15.00 1.12
N VAL A 146 -14.47 13.68 1.12
CA VAL A 146 -13.55 12.87 1.92
C VAL A 146 -12.40 12.43 1.05
N LEU A 147 -11.17 12.74 1.46
CA LEU A 147 -9.94 12.27 0.84
C LEU A 147 -9.34 11.18 1.72
N ALA A 148 -9.37 9.94 1.22
CA ALA A 148 -8.98 8.75 1.96
C ALA A 148 -7.67 8.16 1.45
N GLY A 149 -6.73 7.90 2.35
CA GLY A 149 -5.47 7.23 2.07
C GLY A 149 -5.38 5.81 2.65
N PRO A 150 -4.23 5.13 2.44
CA PRO A 150 -4.01 3.73 2.85
C PRO A 150 -4.14 3.49 4.35
N GLY A 151 -3.95 4.52 5.18
CA GLY A 151 -4.13 4.45 6.64
C GLY A 151 -5.54 4.01 7.05
N VAL A 152 -6.55 4.24 6.20
CA VAL A 152 -7.92 3.73 6.44
C VAL A 152 -7.96 2.20 6.40
N VAL A 153 -7.19 1.59 5.48
CA VAL A 153 -7.05 0.13 5.37
C VAL A 153 -6.21 -0.41 6.53
N ARG A 154 -5.04 0.19 6.77
CA ARG A 154 -4.12 -0.22 7.86
C ARG A 154 -4.77 -0.20 9.24
N SER A 155 -5.67 0.75 9.49
CA SER A 155 -6.37 0.91 10.77
C SER A 155 -7.71 0.17 10.86
N ASN A 156 -8.02 -0.68 9.87
CA ASN A 156 -9.31 -1.41 9.79
C ASN A 156 -10.54 -0.48 9.93
N SER A 157 -10.50 0.67 9.26
CA SER A 157 -11.50 1.74 9.43
C SER A 157 -12.39 1.96 8.20
N VAL A 158 -12.38 1.02 7.24
CA VAL A 158 -13.16 1.12 5.99
C VAL A 158 -14.65 1.19 6.27
N ASP A 159 -15.16 0.40 7.21
CA ASP A 159 -16.59 0.45 7.59
C ASP A 159 -16.96 1.81 8.19
N GLY A 160 -16.08 2.38 9.02
CA GLY A 160 -16.26 3.71 9.59
C GLY A 160 -16.28 4.81 8.53
N LEU A 161 -15.38 4.74 7.54
CA LEU A 161 -15.35 5.62 6.38
C LEU A 161 -16.65 5.54 5.57
N THR A 162 -17.07 4.32 5.24
CA THR A 162 -18.28 4.08 4.47
C THR A 162 -19.52 4.60 5.20
N GLN A 163 -19.60 4.34 6.51
CA GLN A 163 -20.71 4.83 7.33
C GLN A 163 -20.73 6.36 7.39
N PHE A 164 -19.58 7.00 7.59
CA PHE A 164 -19.45 8.45 7.62
C PHE A 164 -19.88 9.09 6.29
N ALA A 165 -19.36 8.59 5.18
CA ALA A 165 -19.69 9.08 3.86
C ALA A 165 -21.18 8.94 3.52
N ARG A 166 -21.78 7.78 3.80
CA ARG A 166 -23.20 7.52 3.54
C ARG A 166 -24.12 8.35 4.43
N THR A 167 -23.79 8.48 5.72
CA THR A 167 -24.58 9.30 6.65
C THR A 167 -24.57 10.78 6.26
N GLY A 168 -23.42 11.29 5.81
CA GLY A 168 -23.26 12.67 5.39
C GLY A 168 -23.64 12.96 3.95
N GLY A 169 -23.78 11.94 3.10
CA GLY A 169 -23.93 12.11 1.66
C GLY A 169 -22.65 12.65 1.01
N TYR A 170 -21.46 12.21 1.49
CA TYR A 170 -20.17 12.72 1.05
C TYR A 170 -19.52 11.78 0.04
N GLY A 171 -18.92 12.36 -1.01
CA GLY A 171 -18.10 11.59 -1.95
C GLY A 171 -16.74 11.27 -1.36
N ILE A 172 -16.20 10.11 -1.76
CA ILE A 172 -14.88 9.61 -1.36
C ILE A 172 -13.95 9.67 -2.57
N VAL A 173 -12.90 10.47 -2.46
CA VAL A 173 -11.72 10.43 -3.31
C VAL A 173 -10.69 9.60 -2.58
N ASN A 174 -10.09 8.62 -3.23
CA ASN A 174 -9.04 7.82 -2.61
C ASN A 174 -7.70 7.98 -3.33
N SER A 175 -6.58 7.90 -2.60
CA SER A 175 -5.28 7.67 -3.23
C SER A 175 -5.21 6.23 -3.77
N TRP A 176 -4.19 5.91 -4.60
CA TRP A 176 -4.12 4.57 -5.21
C TRP A 176 -3.92 3.45 -4.20
N GLY A 177 -3.18 3.68 -3.11
CA GLY A 177 -2.99 2.70 -2.05
C GLY A 177 -4.24 2.46 -1.20
N ALA A 178 -5.26 3.31 -1.34
CA ALA A 178 -6.57 3.15 -0.71
C ALA A 178 -7.64 2.66 -1.71
N LYS A 179 -7.27 2.18 -2.90
CA LYS A 179 -8.25 1.62 -3.85
C LYS A 179 -9.05 0.50 -3.21
N GLY A 180 -10.35 0.49 -3.48
CA GLY A 180 -11.29 -0.49 -2.93
C GLY A 180 -11.91 -0.13 -1.59
N VAL A 181 -11.50 0.98 -0.92
CA VAL A 181 -12.19 1.49 0.28
C VAL A 181 -13.63 1.89 0.01
N GLU A 182 -13.92 2.27 -1.24
CA GLU A 182 -15.27 2.36 -1.80
C GLU A 182 -15.26 1.68 -3.17
N ARG A 183 -16.32 0.92 -3.47
CA ARG A 183 -16.42 0.19 -4.73
C ARG A 183 -16.40 1.16 -5.92
N TRP A 184 -15.73 0.79 -7.00
CA TRP A 184 -15.60 1.62 -8.21
C TRP A 184 -16.97 2.00 -8.84
N ASP A 185 -18.01 1.16 -8.68
CA ASP A 185 -19.35 1.36 -9.21
C ASP A 185 -20.29 2.12 -8.24
N SER A 186 -19.83 2.40 -7.02
CA SER A 186 -20.62 3.12 -6.01
C SER A 186 -20.81 4.61 -6.38
N PRO A 187 -21.99 5.20 -6.13
CA PRO A 187 -22.20 6.63 -6.31
C PRO A 187 -21.34 7.50 -5.37
N PHE A 188 -20.79 6.91 -4.30
CA PHE A 188 -19.89 7.60 -3.37
C PHE A 188 -18.42 7.57 -3.82
N HIS A 189 -18.05 6.77 -4.79
CA HIS A 189 -16.70 6.74 -5.34
C HIS A 189 -16.47 7.89 -6.32
N PHE A 190 -15.67 8.85 -5.96
CA PHE A 190 -15.36 10.02 -6.76
C PHE A 190 -14.12 9.85 -7.66
N GLY A 191 -13.36 8.80 -7.45
CA GLY A 191 -12.21 8.42 -8.24
C GLY A 191 -10.94 8.25 -7.41
N THR A 192 -9.89 7.77 -8.08
CA THR A 192 -8.54 7.65 -7.53
C THR A 192 -7.73 8.87 -7.92
N ALA A 193 -7.13 9.57 -6.97
CA ALA A 193 -6.35 10.79 -7.17
C ALA A 193 -4.89 10.62 -6.72
N GLY A 194 -4.06 11.60 -7.09
CA GLY A 194 -2.63 11.66 -6.75
C GLY A 194 -1.71 11.12 -7.82
N LEU A 195 -2.24 10.57 -8.91
CA LEU A 195 -1.45 10.01 -10.01
C LEU A 195 -1.12 11.06 -11.08
N GLN A 196 -2.04 12.00 -11.33
CA GLN A 196 -1.92 13.01 -12.39
C GLN A 196 -2.21 14.42 -11.86
N SER A 197 -1.65 15.43 -12.50
CA SER A 197 -1.63 16.81 -12.01
C SER A 197 -3.02 17.46 -11.87
N ARG A 198 -4.04 16.98 -12.59
CA ARG A 198 -5.42 17.50 -12.55
C ARG A 198 -6.37 16.65 -11.69
N ASP A 199 -5.88 15.55 -11.11
CA ASP A 199 -6.73 14.60 -10.38
C ASP A 199 -7.58 15.26 -9.29
N LEU A 200 -6.95 16.03 -8.40
CA LEU A 200 -7.66 16.68 -7.28
C LEU A 200 -8.69 17.69 -7.77
N ALA A 201 -8.36 18.42 -8.85
CA ALA A 201 -9.29 19.36 -9.45
C ALA A 201 -10.49 18.64 -10.08
N LEU A 202 -10.24 17.59 -10.88
CA LEU A 202 -11.29 16.79 -11.51
C LEU A 202 -12.12 16.00 -10.48
N ALA A 203 -11.55 15.71 -9.32
CA ALA A 203 -12.26 15.07 -8.19
C ALA A 203 -13.15 16.03 -7.39
N GLY A 204 -13.22 17.30 -7.78
CA GLY A 204 -14.13 18.29 -7.18
C GLY A 204 -13.66 18.88 -5.87
N LEU A 205 -12.34 18.82 -5.56
CA LEU A 205 -11.80 19.43 -4.35
C LEU A 205 -11.89 20.96 -4.37
N PRO A 206 -11.68 21.67 -5.49
CA PRO A 206 -11.85 23.14 -5.53
C PRO A 206 -13.25 23.63 -5.19
N GLU A 207 -14.26 22.81 -5.43
CA GLU A 207 -15.66 23.14 -5.13
C GLU A 207 -16.09 22.72 -3.73
N ALA A 208 -15.25 22.00 -2.99
CA ALA A 208 -15.53 21.61 -1.61
C ALA A 208 -15.33 22.81 -0.66
N ASP A 209 -16.26 22.98 0.27
CA ASP A 209 -16.08 23.93 1.37
C ASP A 209 -15.07 23.41 2.40
N VAL A 210 -15.05 22.07 2.58
CA VAL A 210 -14.15 21.37 3.50
C VAL A 210 -13.73 20.03 2.92
N ILE A 211 -12.46 19.72 3.04
CA ILE A 211 -11.90 18.39 2.74
C ILE A 211 -11.66 17.67 4.07
N ILE A 212 -12.26 16.51 4.25
CA ILE A 212 -11.92 15.60 5.36
C ILE A 212 -10.81 14.69 4.88
N ALA A 213 -9.59 14.92 5.34
CA ALA A 213 -8.43 14.10 5.04
C ALA A 213 -8.28 13.00 6.10
N THR A 214 -8.14 11.74 5.68
CA THR A 214 -8.06 10.61 6.59
C THR A 214 -7.12 9.53 6.10
N GLY A 215 -6.16 9.14 6.95
CA GLY A 215 -5.21 8.07 6.66
C GLY A 215 -4.36 8.30 5.42
N LEU A 216 -4.05 9.55 5.07
CA LEU A 216 -3.20 9.87 3.92
C LEU A 216 -1.77 9.44 4.16
N ASP A 217 -1.15 8.89 3.13
CA ASP A 217 0.28 8.71 3.06
C ASP A 217 0.88 9.93 2.33
N PRO A 218 1.83 10.66 2.95
CA PRO A 218 2.37 11.89 2.38
C PRO A 218 2.99 11.71 1.00
N ASP A 219 3.58 10.54 0.73
CA ASP A 219 4.19 10.24 -0.56
C ASP A 219 3.15 9.97 -1.67
N GLU A 220 1.94 9.52 -1.32
CA GLU A 220 0.83 9.35 -2.28
C GLU A 220 0.03 10.64 -2.49
N THR A 221 -0.09 11.46 -1.45
CA THR A 221 -0.84 12.72 -1.49
C THR A 221 -0.15 13.73 -0.59
N PRO A 222 0.86 14.46 -1.10
CA PRO A 222 1.56 15.48 -0.32
C PRO A 222 0.60 16.58 0.15
N PHE A 223 0.64 16.89 1.44
CA PHE A 223 -0.22 17.92 2.05
C PHE A 223 -0.03 19.32 1.44
N GLU A 224 1.14 19.60 0.90
CA GLU A 224 1.43 20.85 0.18
C GLU A 224 0.50 21.04 -1.02
N GLN A 225 0.07 19.98 -1.67
CA GLN A 225 -0.90 20.04 -2.76
C GLN A 225 -2.29 20.46 -2.28
N LEU A 226 -2.58 20.31 -0.98
CA LEU A 226 -3.84 20.66 -0.34
C LEU A 226 -3.81 22.04 0.33
N GLY A 227 -2.66 22.72 0.37
CA GLY A 227 -2.41 23.89 1.22
C GLY A 227 -3.28 25.13 0.97
N HIS A 228 -4.05 25.17 -0.11
CA HIS A 228 -4.97 26.28 -0.42
C HIS A 228 -6.45 25.96 -0.15
N TRP A 229 -6.77 24.77 0.33
CA TRP A 229 -8.13 24.37 0.74
C TRP A 229 -8.27 24.29 2.25
N VAL A 230 -9.52 24.29 2.72
CA VAL A 230 -9.82 24.02 4.12
C VAL A 230 -9.78 22.53 4.34
N VAL A 231 -8.70 22.04 4.97
CA VAL A 231 -8.51 20.63 5.26
C VAL A 231 -8.71 20.37 6.74
N GLN A 232 -9.56 19.42 7.07
CA GLN A 232 -9.75 18.88 8.41
C GLN A 232 -9.20 17.46 8.45
N GLU A 233 -8.12 17.26 9.16
CA GLU A 233 -7.60 15.91 9.39
C GLU A 233 -8.47 15.18 10.40
N VAL A 234 -8.81 13.94 10.08
CA VAL A 234 -9.58 13.01 10.91
C VAL A 234 -8.88 11.67 10.92
N LEU A 235 -8.60 11.17 12.11
CA LEU A 235 -8.05 9.82 12.21
C LEU A 235 -9.05 8.78 11.71
N PRO A 236 -8.59 7.78 10.95
CA PRO A 236 -9.48 6.77 10.40
C PRO A 236 -10.38 6.12 11.44
N GLY A 237 -9.83 5.77 12.61
CA GLY A 237 -10.59 5.14 13.71
C GLY A 237 -11.70 6.00 14.33
N GLN A 238 -11.72 7.32 14.06
CA GLN A 238 -12.74 8.23 14.58
C GLN A 238 -13.95 8.38 13.65
N LEU A 239 -13.84 7.98 12.37
CA LEU A 239 -14.88 8.19 11.37
C LEU A 239 -16.22 7.54 11.74
N GLY A 240 -16.18 6.31 12.27
CA GLY A 240 -17.39 5.61 12.72
C GLY A 240 -18.12 6.34 13.87
N ALA A 241 -17.37 6.88 14.83
CA ALA A 241 -17.94 7.66 15.93
C ALA A 241 -18.55 8.97 15.44
N LEU A 242 -17.89 9.66 14.50
CA LEU A 242 -18.40 10.87 13.88
C LEU A 242 -19.69 10.62 13.10
N ALA A 243 -19.80 9.49 12.41
CA ALA A 243 -21.01 9.10 11.70
C ALA A 243 -22.24 9.01 12.61
N HIS A 244 -22.07 8.52 13.85
CA HIS A 244 -23.18 8.42 14.82
C HIS A 244 -23.67 9.78 15.31
N GLY A 245 -22.79 10.77 15.37
CA GLY A 245 -23.14 12.14 15.80
C GLY A 245 -23.78 13.00 14.72
N TRP A 246 -23.72 12.55 13.45
CA TRP A 246 -24.13 13.33 12.29
C TRP A 246 -25.23 12.64 11.50
N SER A 247 -26.49 13.06 11.74
CA SER A 247 -27.61 12.69 10.87
C SER A 247 -27.90 13.83 9.90
N THR A 248 -27.73 13.61 8.61
CA THR A 248 -28.16 14.54 7.57
C THR A 248 -29.13 13.83 6.64
N ASN A 249 -30.20 14.50 6.23
CA ASN A 249 -31.13 14.00 5.20
C ASN A 249 -30.60 14.31 3.79
N ARG A 250 -29.32 14.03 3.52
CA ARG A 250 -28.72 14.37 2.23
C ARG A 250 -29.07 13.36 1.15
N THR A 251 -29.22 13.90 -0.04
CA THR A 251 -29.31 13.12 -1.29
C THR A 251 -27.95 12.51 -1.61
N LEU A 252 -27.93 11.53 -2.51
CA LEU A 252 -26.67 11.00 -3.05
C LEU A 252 -25.80 12.14 -3.58
N PRO A 253 -24.48 12.10 -3.37
CA PRO A 253 -23.58 13.11 -3.88
C PRO A 253 -23.55 13.09 -5.41
N GLU A 254 -23.44 14.26 -6.01
CA GLU A 254 -23.17 14.37 -7.44
C GLU A 254 -21.70 14.02 -7.70
N ARG A 255 -21.48 13.04 -8.58
CA ARG A 255 -20.13 12.56 -8.88
C ARG A 255 -19.39 13.61 -9.72
N PRO A 256 -18.16 14.01 -9.32
CA PRO A 256 -17.35 14.95 -10.08
C PRO A 256 -16.81 14.33 -11.37
N PRO A 257 -16.23 15.13 -12.29
CA PRO A 257 -15.85 14.66 -13.62
C PRO A 257 -14.71 13.63 -13.66
N LEU A 258 -13.86 13.50 -12.64
CA LEU A 258 -12.68 12.62 -12.68
C LEU A 258 -13.00 11.22 -13.20
N TYR A 259 -14.02 10.58 -12.61
CA TYR A 259 -14.39 9.22 -13.01
C TYR A 259 -14.81 9.14 -14.48
N ALA A 260 -15.68 10.06 -14.93
CA ALA A 260 -16.17 10.07 -16.30
C ALA A 260 -15.05 10.38 -17.30
N THR A 261 -14.18 11.34 -16.96
CA THR A 261 -13.03 11.74 -17.78
C THR A 261 -12.07 10.56 -18.00
N ILE A 262 -11.74 9.85 -16.94
CA ILE A 262 -10.88 8.67 -17.05
C ILE A 262 -11.59 7.53 -17.82
N ALA A 263 -12.87 7.27 -17.52
CA ALA A 263 -13.64 6.23 -18.19
C ALA A 263 -13.76 6.46 -19.71
N GLU A 264 -13.89 7.71 -20.17
CA GLU A 264 -13.93 8.06 -21.60
C GLU A 264 -12.67 7.59 -22.33
N VAL A 265 -11.50 7.75 -21.70
CA VAL A 265 -10.22 7.33 -22.27
C VAL A 265 -10.02 5.82 -22.18
N VAL A 266 -10.29 5.22 -21.01
CA VAL A 266 -9.89 3.83 -20.78
C VAL A 266 -10.91 2.79 -21.25
N THR A 267 -12.19 3.15 -21.46
CA THR A 267 -13.21 2.19 -21.88
C THR A 267 -12.87 1.54 -23.24
N PRO A 268 -12.48 2.28 -24.30
CA PRO A 268 -12.06 1.65 -25.55
C PRO A 268 -10.84 0.74 -25.40
N MET A 269 -9.94 1.08 -24.45
CA MET A 269 -8.75 0.29 -24.17
C MET A 269 -9.10 -1.03 -23.46
N TYR A 270 -10.08 -1.02 -22.54
CA TYR A 270 -10.61 -2.24 -21.92
C TYR A 270 -11.27 -3.19 -22.92
N GLU A 271 -11.92 -2.64 -23.95
CA GLU A 271 -12.67 -3.41 -24.96
C GLU A 271 -11.76 -3.97 -26.05
N SER A 272 -10.49 -3.53 -26.12
CA SER A 272 -9.53 -3.98 -27.13
C SER A 272 -9.09 -5.42 -26.90
N ASP A 273 -9.26 -6.29 -27.92
CA ASP A 273 -8.73 -7.65 -27.92
C ASP A 273 -7.40 -7.77 -28.70
N ALA A 274 -6.80 -6.64 -29.08
CA ALA A 274 -5.53 -6.61 -29.79
C ALA A 274 -4.38 -7.16 -28.91
N VAL A 275 -3.37 -7.71 -29.56
CA VAL A 275 -2.06 -8.06 -28.99
C VAL A 275 -1.00 -7.29 -29.78
N PRO A 276 -0.08 -6.57 -29.13
CA PRO A 276 0.06 -6.36 -27.68
C PRO A 276 -1.21 -5.83 -26.98
N LEU A 277 -1.43 -6.24 -25.74
CA LEU A 277 -2.57 -5.78 -24.94
C LEU A 277 -2.42 -4.27 -24.62
N THR A 278 -3.53 -3.56 -24.52
CA THR A 278 -3.50 -2.27 -23.82
C THR A 278 -3.31 -2.50 -22.33
N ALA A 279 -2.62 -1.60 -21.62
CA ALA A 279 -2.39 -1.74 -20.19
C ALA A 279 -3.71 -1.77 -19.37
N PRO A 280 -4.76 -0.97 -19.68
CA PRO A 280 -6.08 -1.14 -19.07
C PRO A 280 -6.71 -2.53 -19.30
N ARG A 281 -6.58 -3.10 -20.52
CA ARG A 281 -7.06 -4.47 -20.79
C ARG A 281 -6.35 -5.50 -19.91
N ALA A 282 -5.03 -5.42 -19.84
CA ALA A 282 -4.23 -6.30 -18.97
C ALA A 282 -4.64 -6.14 -17.49
N ALA A 283 -4.82 -4.91 -17.00
CA ALA A 283 -5.30 -4.63 -15.65
C ALA A 283 -6.71 -5.21 -15.39
N LEU A 284 -7.60 -5.15 -16.38
CA LEU A 284 -8.93 -5.77 -16.28
C LEU A 284 -8.84 -7.29 -16.13
N HIS A 285 -7.94 -7.94 -16.87
CA HIS A 285 -7.69 -9.37 -16.73
C HIS A 285 -7.15 -9.72 -15.34
N LEU A 286 -6.19 -8.93 -14.79
CA LEU A 286 -5.71 -9.12 -13.44
C LEU A 286 -6.87 -9.04 -12.42
N SER A 287 -7.73 -8.03 -12.55
CA SER A 287 -8.90 -7.87 -11.67
C SER A 287 -9.86 -9.05 -11.76
N GLY A 288 -10.09 -9.57 -12.97
CA GLY A 288 -10.99 -10.71 -13.20
C GLY A 288 -10.43 -12.05 -12.70
N ALA A 289 -9.12 -12.21 -12.69
CA ALA A 289 -8.44 -13.41 -12.19
C ALA A 289 -8.22 -13.39 -10.67
N LEU A 290 -8.20 -12.19 -10.04
CA LEU A 290 -7.85 -12.04 -8.65
C LEU A 290 -8.93 -12.64 -7.73
N PRO A 291 -8.61 -13.67 -6.93
CA PRO A 291 -9.58 -14.23 -5.99
C PRO A 291 -9.80 -13.29 -4.80
N ASP A 292 -10.80 -13.60 -3.98
CA ASP A 292 -11.04 -12.92 -2.72
C ASP A 292 -9.76 -12.89 -1.88
N ARG A 293 -9.47 -11.74 -1.26
CA ARG A 293 -8.26 -11.47 -0.46
C ARG A 293 -6.95 -11.43 -1.27
N GLY A 294 -7.00 -11.58 -2.57
CA GLY A 294 -5.83 -11.45 -3.44
C GLY A 294 -5.32 -10.00 -3.53
N VAL A 295 -4.12 -9.83 -4.06
CA VAL A 295 -3.53 -8.53 -4.31
C VAL A 295 -2.82 -8.50 -5.65
N VAL A 296 -2.95 -7.38 -6.35
CA VAL A 296 -2.09 -7.03 -7.48
C VAL A 296 -1.00 -6.11 -6.93
N VAL A 297 0.24 -6.52 -7.07
CA VAL A 297 1.41 -5.72 -6.68
C VAL A 297 2.15 -5.29 -7.93
N ALA A 298 2.67 -4.09 -7.95
CA ALA A 298 3.49 -3.65 -9.09
C ALA A 298 4.64 -2.76 -8.64
N ASP A 299 5.71 -2.79 -9.41
CA ASP A 299 6.78 -1.81 -9.28
C ASP A 299 6.27 -0.42 -9.70
N PRO A 300 6.80 0.66 -9.11
CA PRO A 300 6.53 2.01 -9.55
C PRO A 300 7.12 2.25 -10.94
N GLY A 301 6.28 2.63 -11.88
CA GLY A 301 6.61 2.81 -13.30
C GLY A 301 5.36 2.94 -14.14
N ALA A 302 5.46 2.74 -15.44
CA ALA A 302 4.33 2.83 -16.35
C ALA A 302 3.29 1.72 -16.09
N ALA A 303 3.73 0.48 -15.86
CA ALA A 303 2.82 -0.61 -15.48
C ALA A 303 2.15 -0.34 -14.14
N GLY A 304 2.92 0.11 -13.13
CA GLY A 304 2.40 0.53 -11.84
C GLY A 304 1.37 1.65 -11.94
N PHE A 305 1.61 2.65 -12.81
CA PHE A 305 0.66 3.72 -13.11
C PHE A 305 -0.66 3.15 -13.63
N TRP A 306 -0.62 2.31 -14.67
CA TRP A 306 -1.82 1.77 -15.27
C TRP A 306 -2.62 0.89 -14.28
N ILE A 307 -1.93 0.08 -13.48
CA ILE A 307 -2.56 -0.72 -12.41
C ILE A 307 -3.20 0.20 -11.36
N ALA A 308 -2.45 1.17 -10.85
CA ALA A 308 -2.94 2.13 -9.87
C ALA A 308 -4.13 2.95 -10.42
N ARG A 309 -4.11 3.34 -11.69
CA ARG A 309 -5.16 4.13 -12.34
C ARG A 309 -6.37 3.31 -12.72
N THR A 310 -6.18 2.15 -13.35
CA THR A 310 -7.25 1.49 -14.11
C THR A 310 -7.75 0.16 -13.55
N LEU A 311 -7.00 -0.51 -12.65
CA LEU A 311 -7.45 -1.80 -12.10
C LEU A 311 -8.78 -1.61 -11.36
N PRO A 312 -9.90 -2.20 -11.82
CA PRO A 312 -11.17 -2.12 -11.10
C PRO A 312 -11.10 -3.02 -9.87
N THR A 313 -11.44 -2.47 -8.71
CA THR A 313 -11.45 -3.24 -7.46
C THR A 313 -12.68 -2.93 -6.63
N SER A 314 -13.14 -3.93 -5.88
CA SER A 314 -14.30 -3.83 -5.00
C SER A 314 -13.97 -4.12 -3.54
N PHE A 315 -12.71 -4.38 -3.21
CA PHE A 315 -12.27 -4.63 -1.84
C PHE A 315 -10.93 -3.93 -1.55
N PRO A 316 -10.73 -3.43 -0.32
CA PRO A 316 -9.54 -2.70 0.07
C PRO A 316 -8.30 -3.60 0.11
N GLY A 317 -7.12 -2.99 -0.09
CA GLY A 317 -5.85 -3.71 -0.04
C GLY A 317 -5.59 -4.66 -1.22
N SER A 318 -6.39 -4.57 -2.28
CA SER A 318 -6.24 -5.39 -3.49
C SER A 318 -5.24 -4.83 -4.50
N VAL A 319 -4.74 -3.61 -4.29
CA VAL A 319 -3.73 -2.96 -5.12
C VAL A 319 -2.61 -2.45 -4.23
N CYS A 320 -1.37 -2.77 -4.59
CA CYS A 320 -0.21 -2.26 -3.89
C CYS A 320 0.87 -1.86 -4.90
N VAL A 321 1.09 -0.54 -5.02
CA VAL A 321 2.18 0.08 -5.78
C VAL A 321 2.84 1.08 -4.84
N PRO A 322 4.15 0.99 -4.55
CA PRO A 322 4.83 1.94 -3.67
C PRO A 322 4.74 3.37 -4.22
N ALA A 323 4.67 4.35 -3.33
CA ALA A 323 4.69 5.76 -3.73
C ALA A 323 6.09 6.23 -4.13
N THR A 324 7.11 5.64 -3.55
CA THR A 324 8.52 5.90 -3.84
C THR A 324 9.04 4.90 -4.87
N PHE A 325 10.03 5.32 -5.68
CA PHE A 325 10.67 4.44 -6.64
C PHE A 325 11.47 3.36 -5.89
N THR A 326 10.99 2.13 -5.93
CA THR A 326 11.52 0.97 -5.19
C THR A 326 11.61 -0.22 -6.14
N PRO A 327 12.72 -0.37 -6.89
CA PRO A 327 12.91 -1.50 -7.81
C PRO A 327 12.85 -2.83 -7.08
N GLY A 328 12.26 -3.84 -7.71
CA GLY A 328 12.12 -5.18 -7.14
C GLY A 328 11.01 -5.32 -6.08
N PHE A 329 10.25 -4.26 -5.83
CA PHE A 329 9.14 -4.31 -4.86
C PHE A 329 8.08 -5.36 -5.25
N ALA A 330 7.73 -5.45 -6.53
CA ALA A 330 6.73 -6.41 -6.99
C ALA A 330 7.15 -7.87 -6.69
N ALA A 331 8.41 -8.21 -6.93
CA ALA A 331 8.96 -9.52 -6.62
C ALA A 331 9.00 -9.77 -5.10
N ALA A 332 9.47 -8.80 -4.30
CA ALA A 332 9.51 -8.88 -2.85
C ALA A 332 8.11 -9.07 -2.24
N ALA A 333 7.14 -8.30 -2.71
CA ALA A 333 5.74 -8.40 -2.30
C ALA A 333 5.11 -9.75 -2.68
N ALA A 334 5.45 -10.30 -3.86
CA ALA A 334 5.02 -11.64 -4.25
C ALA A 334 5.56 -12.72 -3.30
N LEU A 335 6.85 -12.64 -2.92
CA LEU A 335 7.45 -13.56 -1.96
C LEU A 335 6.78 -13.45 -0.58
N VAL A 336 6.55 -12.23 -0.10
CA VAL A 336 5.82 -11.99 1.17
C VAL A 336 4.42 -12.58 1.11
N CYS A 337 3.67 -12.35 0.04
CA CYS A 337 2.36 -12.95 -0.16
C CYS A 337 2.41 -14.48 -0.14
N ARG A 338 3.44 -15.06 -0.78
CA ARG A 338 3.63 -16.52 -0.79
C ARG A 338 3.92 -17.09 0.59
N LEU A 339 4.68 -16.36 1.42
CA LEU A 339 4.94 -16.73 2.83
C LEU A 339 3.65 -16.64 3.68
N GLU A 340 2.74 -15.74 3.36
CA GLU A 340 1.44 -15.56 4.03
C GLU A 340 0.32 -16.46 3.49
N GLY A 341 0.54 -17.17 2.38
CA GLY A 341 -0.52 -17.90 1.68
C GLY A 341 -1.60 -16.98 1.09
N ARG A 342 -1.22 -15.75 0.73
CA ARG A 342 -2.10 -14.77 0.10
C ARG A 342 -1.95 -14.83 -1.42
N PRO A 343 -3.05 -14.95 -2.21
CA PRO A 343 -2.96 -14.89 -3.66
C PRO A 343 -2.38 -13.56 -4.14
N CYS A 344 -1.43 -13.60 -5.07
CA CYS A 344 -0.73 -12.43 -5.56
C CYS A 344 -0.51 -12.50 -7.06
N LEU A 345 -0.73 -11.37 -7.74
CA LEU A 345 -0.34 -11.13 -9.12
C LEU A 345 0.68 -10.00 -9.12
N ALA A 346 1.94 -10.31 -9.42
CA ALA A 346 3.05 -9.37 -9.40
C ALA A 346 3.40 -8.93 -10.82
N VAL A 347 3.57 -7.62 -11.01
CA VAL A 347 3.83 -6.99 -12.30
C VAL A 347 4.99 -6.01 -12.19
N SER A 348 5.90 -6.05 -13.16
CA SER A 348 6.97 -5.07 -13.35
C SER A 348 7.06 -4.64 -14.80
N ASP A 349 7.53 -3.44 -15.06
CA ASP A 349 7.99 -2.96 -16.37
C ASP A 349 9.48 -2.60 -16.33
N GLN A 350 10.14 -2.94 -15.21
CA GLN A 350 11.56 -2.68 -15.03
C GLN A 350 12.38 -3.73 -15.78
N VAL A 351 12.92 -3.31 -16.92
CA VAL A 351 13.82 -4.14 -17.73
C VAL A 351 15.28 -3.77 -17.45
N GLY A 352 16.12 -4.76 -17.22
CA GLY A 352 17.55 -4.57 -16.96
C GLY A 352 18.21 -5.89 -16.62
N GLY A 353 19.50 -5.87 -16.26
CA GLY A 353 20.23 -7.06 -15.83
C GLY A 353 20.42 -8.15 -16.89
N ILE A 354 20.70 -9.37 -16.41
CA ILE A 354 21.11 -10.50 -17.27
C ILE A 354 19.90 -11.19 -17.91
N ASP A 355 18.76 -11.28 -17.23
CA ASP A 355 17.57 -12.00 -17.68
C ASP A 355 16.39 -11.08 -18.00
N GLY A 356 16.65 -9.80 -18.32
CA GLY A 356 15.64 -8.84 -18.67
C GLY A 356 14.90 -8.21 -17.48
N ILE A 357 15.31 -8.51 -16.24
CA ILE A 357 14.78 -7.95 -15.00
C ILE A 357 15.85 -7.15 -14.25
N ASP A 358 15.45 -6.28 -13.33
CA ASP A 358 16.39 -5.59 -12.44
C ASP A 358 17.09 -6.55 -11.46
N ASP A 359 18.28 -6.17 -11.00
CA ASP A 359 19.14 -7.02 -10.15
C ASP A 359 18.44 -7.34 -8.79
N THR A 360 17.62 -6.44 -8.27
CA THR A 360 16.89 -6.66 -7.01
C THR A 360 15.80 -7.69 -7.17
N SER A 361 15.00 -7.60 -8.25
CA SER A 361 14.01 -8.64 -8.59
C SER A 361 14.67 -10.00 -8.76
N ALA A 362 15.83 -10.05 -9.44
CA ALA A 362 16.58 -11.30 -9.62
C ALA A 362 17.00 -11.90 -8.27
N ALA A 363 17.53 -11.09 -7.36
CA ALA A 363 17.91 -11.54 -6.01
C ALA A 363 16.73 -12.06 -5.19
N VAL A 364 15.56 -11.41 -5.28
CA VAL A 364 14.33 -11.90 -4.62
C VAL A 364 13.88 -13.24 -5.19
N LEU A 365 13.92 -13.41 -6.52
CA LEU A 365 13.51 -14.66 -7.16
C LEU A 365 14.46 -15.80 -6.80
N GLU A 366 15.77 -15.55 -6.74
CA GLU A 366 16.76 -16.52 -6.26
C GLU A 366 16.50 -16.93 -4.79
N LEU A 367 16.19 -15.96 -3.93
CA LEU A 367 15.81 -16.22 -2.54
C LEU A 367 14.53 -17.07 -2.47
N ALA A 368 13.52 -16.76 -3.28
CA ALA A 368 12.26 -17.52 -3.34
C ALA A 368 12.48 -18.97 -3.74
N GLU A 369 13.37 -19.22 -4.70
CA GLU A 369 13.78 -20.58 -5.11
C GLU A 369 14.50 -21.30 -3.97
N GLY A 370 15.47 -20.64 -3.31
CA GLY A 370 16.20 -21.19 -2.16
C GLY A 370 15.31 -21.55 -0.97
N LEU A 371 14.21 -20.86 -0.79
CA LEU A 371 13.22 -21.09 0.26
C LEU A 371 12.15 -22.15 -0.11
N ASP A 372 12.16 -22.69 -1.34
CA ASP A 372 11.07 -23.51 -1.88
C ASP A 372 9.71 -22.81 -1.79
N ARG A 373 9.69 -21.54 -2.16
CA ARG A 373 8.51 -20.66 -2.18
C ARG A 373 8.33 -20.03 -3.55
N PRO A 374 7.86 -20.82 -4.55
CA PRO A 374 7.78 -20.35 -5.91
C PRO A 374 6.87 -19.14 -6.04
N VAL A 375 7.35 -18.14 -6.78
CA VAL A 375 6.64 -16.91 -7.13
C VAL A 375 6.66 -16.72 -8.64
N ALA A 376 5.70 -15.95 -9.16
CA ALA A 376 5.66 -15.56 -10.55
C ALA A 376 5.67 -14.04 -10.68
N LEU A 377 6.46 -13.53 -11.63
CA LEU A 377 6.52 -12.11 -11.96
C LEU A 377 6.16 -11.94 -13.44
N GLN A 378 5.17 -11.09 -13.73
CA GLN A 378 4.89 -10.67 -15.10
C GLN A 378 5.73 -9.44 -15.45
N LEU A 379 6.41 -9.50 -16.58
CA LEU A 379 7.07 -8.35 -17.21
C LEU A 379 6.16 -7.79 -18.30
N TRP A 380 5.65 -6.57 -18.08
CA TRP A 380 4.86 -5.86 -19.06
C TRP A 380 5.75 -4.99 -19.94
N GLY A 381 5.70 -5.21 -21.23
CA GLY A 381 6.52 -4.49 -22.20
C GLY A 381 6.17 -4.87 -23.63
N PRO A 382 6.95 -4.42 -24.62
CA PRO A 382 6.73 -4.77 -26.02
C PRO A 382 7.09 -6.23 -26.34
N GLU A 383 7.88 -6.85 -25.49
CA GLU A 383 8.38 -8.21 -25.65
C GLU A 383 7.33 -9.22 -25.15
N GLY A 384 7.51 -10.47 -25.55
CA GLY A 384 6.66 -11.58 -25.17
C GLY A 384 5.85 -12.15 -26.33
N ASN A 385 5.29 -13.33 -26.10
CA ASN A 385 4.50 -14.04 -27.09
C ASN A 385 3.15 -14.46 -26.50
N LEU A 386 2.11 -13.72 -26.86
CA LEU A 386 0.75 -13.99 -26.44
C LEU A 386 -0.11 -14.28 -27.68
N ALA A 387 -0.70 -15.46 -27.73
CA ALA A 387 -1.48 -15.88 -28.89
C ALA A 387 -2.78 -15.07 -29.09
N SER A 388 -3.36 -14.57 -28.00
CA SER A 388 -4.60 -13.78 -27.99
C SER A 388 -4.76 -13.09 -26.64
N SER A 389 -5.67 -12.13 -26.57
CA SER A 389 -6.08 -11.50 -25.31
C SER A 389 -6.57 -12.52 -24.26
N THR A 390 -7.29 -13.55 -24.68
CA THR A 390 -7.76 -14.65 -23.82
C THR A 390 -6.62 -15.50 -23.26
N ALA A 391 -5.52 -15.70 -23.98
CA ALA A 391 -4.36 -16.44 -23.50
C ALA A 391 -3.75 -15.78 -22.26
N HIS A 392 -3.84 -14.47 -22.11
CA HIS A 392 -3.43 -13.80 -20.87
C HIS A 392 -4.26 -14.24 -19.67
N VAL A 393 -5.57 -14.41 -19.82
CA VAL A 393 -6.44 -14.87 -18.74
C VAL A 393 -6.09 -16.30 -18.33
N GLU A 394 -5.75 -17.17 -19.30
CA GLU A 394 -5.30 -18.54 -19.03
C GLU A 394 -3.95 -18.55 -18.30
N LEU A 395 -3.01 -17.70 -18.70
CA LEU A 395 -1.72 -17.52 -18.04
C LEU A 395 -1.88 -17.10 -16.56
N LEU A 396 -2.83 -16.20 -16.25
CA LEU A 396 -3.03 -15.71 -14.89
C LEU A 396 -3.43 -16.82 -13.90
N ALA A 397 -4.11 -17.87 -14.35
CA ALA A 397 -4.42 -19.00 -13.48
C ALA A 397 -3.16 -19.78 -13.06
N GLU A 398 -2.14 -19.87 -13.92
CA GLU A 398 -0.86 -20.48 -13.61
C GLU A 398 0.02 -19.58 -12.72
N VAL A 399 -0.07 -18.25 -12.93
CA VAL A 399 0.68 -17.24 -12.17
C VAL A 399 0.21 -17.17 -10.71
N LEU A 400 -1.07 -17.36 -10.45
CA LEU A 400 -1.62 -17.35 -9.08
C LEU A 400 -1.12 -18.52 -8.21
N GLU A 401 -0.84 -19.67 -8.81
CA GLU A 401 -0.37 -20.86 -8.12
C GLU A 401 0.87 -21.43 -8.82
N PRO A 402 2.00 -20.71 -8.83
CA PRO A 402 3.17 -21.15 -9.54
C PRO A 402 3.78 -22.38 -8.87
N SER A 403 4.15 -23.38 -9.70
CA SER A 403 4.84 -24.59 -9.25
C SER A 403 6.37 -24.45 -9.19
N ALA A 404 6.90 -23.39 -9.82
CA ALA A 404 8.31 -23.02 -9.81
C ALA A 404 8.41 -21.48 -9.87
N VAL A 405 9.55 -20.93 -9.54
CA VAL A 405 9.85 -19.51 -9.79
C VAL A 405 9.83 -19.27 -11.29
N ARG A 406 9.12 -18.24 -11.73
CA ARG A 406 8.97 -17.93 -13.16
C ARG A 406 8.84 -16.45 -13.43
N ILE A 407 9.25 -16.08 -14.63
CA ILE A 407 9.09 -14.77 -15.21
C ILE A 407 8.28 -14.95 -16.50
N ASP A 408 7.19 -14.21 -16.63
CA ASP A 408 6.32 -14.25 -17.80
C ASP A 408 6.38 -12.91 -18.52
N GLU A 409 6.98 -12.86 -19.70
CA GLU A 409 6.93 -11.69 -20.57
C GLU A 409 5.55 -11.58 -21.21
N VAL A 410 4.85 -10.51 -20.92
CA VAL A 410 3.50 -10.25 -21.45
C VAL A 410 3.54 -9.01 -22.34
N PRO A 411 3.20 -9.14 -23.63
CA PRO A 411 3.21 -7.99 -24.55
C PRO A 411 2.07 -7.04 -24.20
N VAL A 412 2.42 -5.94 -23.51
CA VAL A 412 1.52 -4.88 -23.06
C VAL A 412 2.09 -3.53 -23.48
N VAL A 413 1.26 -2.69 -24.06
CA VAL A 413 1.61 -1.30 -24.37
C VAL A 413 1.45 -0.47 -23.11
N VAL A 414 2.55 -0.18 -22.43
CA VAL A 414 2.56 0.60 -21.18
C VAL A 414 2.89 2.08 -21.40
N ASP A 415 3.57 2.42 -22.49
CA ASP A 415 4.11 3.77 -22.76
C ASP A 415 3.09 4.72 -23.40
N ASP A 416 1.92 4.23 -23.83
CA ASP A 416 0.89 5.04 -24.48
C ASP A 416 0.09 5.84 -23.42
N LEU A 417 0.68 6.96 -22.99
CA LEU A 417 0.13 7.84 -21.96
C LEU A 417 -0.53 9.10 -22.52
N ASP A 418 -0.38 9.39 -23.82
CA ASP A 418 -0.80 10.65 -24.42
C ASP A 418 -2.28 10.99 -24.17
N ALA A 419 -3.17 10.03 -24.38
CA ALA A 419 -4.61 10.23 -24.23
C ALA A 419 -5.02 10.47 -22.76
N ILE A 420 -4.41 9.75 -21.82
CA ILE A 420 -4.73 9.88 -20.38
C ILE A 420 -4.12 11.17 -19.80
N GLU A 421 -2.94 11.59 -20.28
CA GLU A 421 -2.33 12.86 -19.92
C GLU A 421 -3.10 14.06 -20.48
N ALA A 422 -3.59 13.98 -21.69
CA ALA A 422 -4.46 15.00 -22.25
C ALA A 422 -5.75 15.18 -21.42
N ALA A 423 -6.29 14.10 -20.90
CA ALA A 423 -7.52 14.09 -20.11
C ALA A 423 -7.34 14.58 -18.67
N ALA A 424 -6.33 14.08 -17.95
CA ALA A 424 -6.16 14.30 -16.51
C ALA A 424 -4.84 15.00 -16.13
N GLY A 425 -4.07 15.45 -17.10
CA GLY A 425 -2.80 16.14 -16.90
C GLY A 425 -1.62 15.17 -16.79
N GLU A 426 -0.43 15.73 -16.71
CA GLU A 426 0.82 14.97 -16.65
C GLU A 426 0.89 14.07 -15.42
N LEU A 427 1.61 12.95 -15.54
CA LEU A 427 1.95 12.10 -14.40
C LEU A 427 2.69 12.91 -13.34
N VAL A 428 2.29 12.74 -12.07
CA VAL A 428 2.99 13.33 -10.91
C VAL A 428 3.51 12.27 -9.95
N ALA A 429 2.93 11.06 -9.97
CA ALA A 429 3.45 9.93 -9.25
C ALA A 429 4.78 9.46 -9.88
N TRP A 430 5.72 9.03 -9.04
CA TRP A 430 7.02 8.44 -9.45
C TRP A 430 7.89 9.29 -10.37
N ARG A 431 7.69 10.60 -10.41
CA ARG A 431 8.68 11.48 -11.05
C ARG A 431 10.00 11.37 -10.31
N GLN A 432 11.04 10.98 -11.03
CA GLN A 432 12.41 11.16 -10.50
C GLN A 432 12.62 12.66 -10.27
N PRO A 433 13.19 13.05 -9.12
CA PRO A 433 13.46 14.44 -8.80
C PRO A 433 14.46 15.08 -9.77
#